data_01dde4761186d1447378cc1c69bf84bf
#
_entry.id   01dde4761186d1447378cc1c69bf84bf
#
_cell.length_a   1.000
_cell.length_b   1.000
_cell.length_c   1.000
_cell.angle_alpha   90.00
_cell.angle_beta   90.00
_cell.angle_gamma   90.00
#
_symmetry.space_group_name_H-M   'P 1'
#
loop_
_entity.id
_entity.type
_entity.pdbx_description
1 polymer ?
#
loop_
_entity_poly.entity_id
_entity_poly.type
_entity_poly.pdbx_seq_one_letter_code
_entity_poly.pdbx_strand_id
1 'polypeptide(L)'
;MILYIHNAKWDDASHKSITAQILTDTYNSLCEYHFVSTDPEFQEIVNSGFKIQEPEQPTVEEIIQEIKDRIQLLLDDTARQKNYDNGVSFASYASSTIDSFKQEALSFIQWRDTVWNTCYHYLDLYQKGEYEFTTVSAFLSLLPTFNWENNSEVSE
;
A
#
# COMPACT_ATOMS: atom_id res chain seq x y z
N MET A 1 -24.88 -23.51 14.29
CA MET A 1 -23.87 -24.08 15.22
C MET A 1 -22.72 -24.66 14.44
N ILE A 2 -21.50 -24.38 14.85
CA ILE A 2 -20.28 -24.95 14.24
C ILE A 2 -20.10 -26.38 14.80
N LEU A 3 -19.98 -27.36 13.92
CA LEU A 3 -19.75 -28.77 14.29
C LEU A 3 -18.26 -29.11 14.31
N TYR A 4 -17.47 -28.50 13.43
CA TYR A 4 -16.06 -28.76 13.30
C TYR A 4 -15.32 -27.57 12.68
N ILE A 5 -14.14 -27.25 13.20
CA ILE A 5 -13.23 -26.23 12.66
C ILE A 5 -12.02 -26.97 12.09
N HIS A 6 -11.78 -26.85 10.79
CA HIS A 6 -10.63 -27.44 10.12
C HIS A 6 -9.42 -26.51 10.13
N ASN A 7 -9.68 -25.23 9.81
CA ASN A 7 -8.65 -24.19 9.76
C ASN A 7 -9.28 -22.87 10.19
N ALA A 8 -8.55 -22.05 10.89
CA ALA A 8 -8.95 -20.68 11.21
C ALA A 8 -7.71 -19.81 11.34
N LYS A 9 -7.76 -18.61 10.76
CA LYS A 9 -6.73 -17.60 10.91
C LYS A 9 -7.34 -16.23 11.14
N TRP A 10 -6.65 -15.39 11.89
CA TRP A 10 -6.96 -13.97 11.98
C TRP A 10 -6.68 -13.30 10.64
N ASP A 11 -7.54 -12.40 10.20
CA ASP A 11 -7.35 -11.70 8.93
C ASP A 11 -6.30 -10.59 9.06
N ASP A 12 -6.21 -10.02 10.27
CA ASP A 12 -5.24 -8.99 10.60
C ASP A 12 -4.84 -9.02 12.09
N ALA A 13 -3.82 -8.24 12.44
CA ALA A 13 -3.32 -8.14 13.81
C ALA A 13 -4.30 -7.45 14.80
N SER A 14 -5.43 -6.92 14.35
CA SER A 14 -6.46 -6.36 15.24
C SER A 14 -7.32 -7.42 15.90
N HIS A 15 -7.29 -8.67 15.40
CA HIS A 15 -8.09 -9.81 15.85
C HIS A 15 -9.62 -9.54 15.87
N LYS A 16 -10.08 -8.71 14.92
CA LYS A 16 -11.52 -8.37 14.80
C LYS A 16 -12.26 -9.19 13.75
N SER A 17 -11.54 -9.89 12.90
CA SER A 17 -12.12 -10.80 11.92
C SER A 17 -11.30 -12.07 11.76
N ILE A 18 -11.98 -13.14 11.37
CA ILE A 18 -11.42 -14.48 11.21
C ILE A 18 -11.90 -15.05 9.89
N THR A 19 -10.98 -15.58 9.08
CA THR A 19 -11.32 -16.50 7.99
C THR A 19 -11.15 -17.92 8.49
N ALA A 20 -12.21 -18.74 8.40
CA ALA A 20 -12.21 -20.12 8.89
C ALA A 20 -12.87 -21.08 7.91
N GLN A 21 -12.33 -22.30 7.83
CA GLN A 21 -12.97 -23.43 7.17
C GLN A 21 -13.71 -24.25 8.24
N ILE A 22 -15.02 -24.24 8.18
CA ILE A 22 -15.88 -24.86 9.18
C ILE A 22 -16.92 -25.79 8.53
N LEU A 23 -17.32 -26.79 9.29
CA LEU A 23 -18.50 -27.60 9.04
C LEU A 23 -19.62 -27.14 9.98
N THR A 24 -20.78 -26.86 9.44
CA THR A 24 -21.96 -26.46 10.24
C THR A 24 -23.06 -27.54 10.15
N ASP A 25 -24.04 -27.43 11.04
CA ASP A 25 -25.25 -28.24 11.01
C ASP A 25 -26.13 -28.02 9.77
N THR A 26 -25.89 -26.93 9.04
CA THR A 26 -26.62 -26.57 7.81
C THR A 26 -25.99 -27.16 6.54
N TYR A 27 -24.66 -27.27 6.51
CA TYR A 27 -23.91 -27.70 5.33
C TYR A 27 -23.04 -28.93 5.63
N ASN A 28 -23.22 -29.98 4.88
CA ASN A 28 -22.54 -31.25 5.06
C ASN A 28 -21.15 -31.29 4.35
N SER A 29 -20.52 -30.13 4.19
CA SER A 29 -19.17 -30.00 3.60
C SER A 29 -18.44 -28.84 4.29
N LEU A 30 -17.10 -28.94 4.32
CA LEU A 30 -16.26 -27.82 4.77
C LEU A 30 -16.37 -26.68 3.80
N CYS A 31 -16.75 -25.51 4.31
CA CYS A 31 -16.81 -24.25 3.57
C CYS A 31 -15.95 -23.20 4.27
N GLU A 32 -15.37 -22.31 3.48
CA GLU A 32 -14.64 -21.15 3.99
C GLU A 32 -15.62 -19.99 4.23
N TYR A 33 -15.51 -19.41 5.40
CA TYR A 33 -16.31 -18.25 5.83
C TYR A 33 -15.43 -17.18 6.42
N HIS A 34 -15.87 -15.94 6.24
CA HIS A 34 -15.30 -14.78 6.90
C HIS A 34 -16.25 -14.27 7.97
N PHE A 35 -15.76 -14.16 9.20
CA PHE A 35 -16.52 -13.72 10.37
C PHE A 35 -15.91 -12.45 10.94
N VAL A 36 -16.74 -11.51 11.29
CA VAL A 36 -16.33 -10.31 12.02
C VAL A 36 -16.74 -10.39 13.50
N SER A 37 -16.14 -9.58 14.33
CA SER A 37 -16.32 -9.64 15.79
C SER A 37 -17.77 -9.47 16.28
N THR A 38 -18.67 -9.00 15.42
CA THR A 38 -20.12 -8.89 15.70
C THR A 38 -20.90 -10.15 15.39
N ASP A 39 -20.33 -11.12 14.70
CA ASP A 39 -20.99 -12.35 14.32
C ASP A 39 -21.02 -13.34 15.50
N PRO A 40 -22.14 -14.03 15.74
CA PRO A 40 -22.22 -15.03 16.82
C PRO A 40 -21.18 -16.15 16.65
N GLU A 41 -20.94 -16.58 15.42
CA GLU A 41 -20.00 -17.64 15.09
C GLU A 41 -18.54 -17.23 15.36
N PHE A 42 -18.21 -15.94 15.27
CA PHE A 42 -16.90 -15.42 15.65
C PHE A 42 -16.57 -15.79 17.11
N GLN A 43 -17.48 -15.52 18.03
CA GLN A 43 -17.30 -15.84 19.45
C GLN A 43 -17.26 -17.37 19.67
N GLU A 44 -18.05 -18.13 18.92
CA GLU A 44 -18.03 -19.59 18.97
C GLU A 44 -16.64 -20.14 18.58
N ILE A 45 -16.02 -19.61 17.51
CA ILE A 45 -14.67 -19.99 17.07
C ILE A 45 -13.63 -19.59 18.13
N VAL A 46 -13.64 -18.35 18.59
CA VAL A 46 -12.68 -17.85 19.59
C VAL A 46 -12.72 -18.67 20.88
N ASN A 47 -13.93 -19.03 21.33
CA ASN A 47 -14.13 -19.76 22.58
C ASN A 47 -14.02 -21.29 22.44
N SER A 48 -13.89 -21.82 21.22
CA SER A 48 -13.81 -23.27 20.96
C SER A 48 -12.55 -23.94 21.49
N GLY A 49 -11.51 -23.16 21.80
CA GLY A 49 -10.17 -23.68 22.11
C GLY A 49 -9.35 -24.08 20.87
N PHE A 50 -9.90 -23.87 19.66
CA PHE A 50 -9.14 -24.06 18.42
C PHE A 50 -8.02 -23.03 18.31
N LYS A 51 -6.82 -23.48 17.94
CA LYS A 51 -5.69 -22.57 17.76
C LYS A 51 -5.87 -21.77 16.45
N ILE A 52 -6.31 -20.53 16.57
CA ILE A 52 -6.41 -19.61 15.45
C ILE A 52 -5.00 -19.16 15.06
N GLN A 53 -4.67 -19.29 13.79
CA GLN A 53 -3.36 -18.90 13.26
C GLN A 53 -3.27 -17.37 13.20
N GLU A 54 -2.12 -16.85 13.59
CA GLU A 54 -1.83 -15.43 13.40
C GLU A 54 -1.70 -15.11 11.91
N PRO A 55 -2.05 -13.87 11.49
CA PRO A 55 -1.88 -13.45 10.12
C PRO A 55 -0.40 -13.49 9.75
N GLU A 56 -0.10 -13.95 8.55
CA GLU A 56 1.25 -13.86 8.02
C GLU A 56 1.67 -12.40 7.95
N GLN A 57 2.77 -12.08 8.60
CA GLN A 57 3.34 -10.75 8.47
C GLN A 57 3.98 -10.63 7.09
N PRO A 58 3.77 -9.50 6.38
CA PRO A 58 4.39 -9.31 5.09
C PRO A 58 5.91 -9.38 5.21
N THR A 59 6.54 -10.05 4.28
CA THR A 59 7.99 -10.06 4.17
C THR A 59 8.50 -8.67 3.83
N VAL A 60 9.77 -8.42 4.09
CA VAL A 60 10.40 -7.13 3.74
C VAL A 60 10.35 -6.88 2.24
N GLU A 61 10.51 -7.92 1.44
CA GLU A 61 10.40 -7.87 -0.01
C GLU A 61 9.00 -7.42 -0.46
N GLU A 62 7.94 -7.93 0.16
CA GLU A 62 6.55 -7.51 -0.11
C GLU A 62 6.32 -6.06 0.29
N ILE A 63 6.82 -5.63 1.45
CA ILE A 63 6.75 -4.22 1.89
C ILE A 63 7.46 -3.30 0.90
N ILE A 64 8.67 -3.66 0.46
CA ILE A 64 9.44 -2.89 -0.52
C ILE A 64 8.70 -2.82 -1.87
N GLN A 65 8.09 -3.92 -2.31
CA GLN A 65 7.33 -3.92 -3.55
C GLN A 65 6.08 -3.03 -3.43
N GLU A 66 5.35 -3.13 -2.33
CA GLU A 66 4.20 -2.26 -2.09
C GLU A 66 4.61 -0.77 -2.04
N ILE A 67 5.73 -0.43 -1.42
CA ILE A 67 6.28 0.94 -1.43
C ILE A 67 6.51 1.43 -2.86
N LYS A 68 7.13 0.63 -3.72
CA LYS A 68 7.38 0.98 -5.13
C LYS A 68 6.08 1.22 -5.89
N ASP A 69 5.09 0.35 -5.70
CA ASP A 69 3.78 0.46 -6.34
C ASP A 69 3.04 1.73 -5.88
N ARG A 70 3.12 2.05 -4.58
CA ARG A 70 2.54 3.29 -4.03
C ARG A 70 3.24 4.55 -4.51
N ILE A 71 4.57 4.51 -4.67
CA ILE A 71 5.32 5.62 -5.28
C ILE A 71 4.85 5.83 -6.72
N GLN A 72 4.71 4.77 -7.51
CA GLN A 72 4.22 4.90 -8.89
C GLN A 72 2.82 5.51 -8.94
N LEU A 73 1.91 5.08 -8.07
CA LEU A 73 0.58 5.68 -7.94
C LEU A 73 0.65 7.16 -7.57
N LEU A 74 1.51 7.53 -6.61
CA LEU A 74 1.71 8.93 -6.22
C LEU A 74 2.17 9.80 -7.40
N LEU A 75 3.11 9.30 -8.21
CA LEU A 75 3.59 10.00 -9.41
C LEU A 75 2.49 10.16 -10.45
N ASP A 76 1.72 9.11 -10.70
CA ASP A 76 0.63 9.12 -11.68
C ASP A 76 -0.53 10.02 -11.23
N ASP A 77 -0.90 9.98 -9.95
CA ASP A 77 -1.94 10.83 -9.40
C ASP A 77 -1.54 12.31 -9.41
N THR A 78 -0.27 12.60 -9.16
CA THR A 78 0.28 13.96 -9.30
C THR A 78 0.16 14.46 -10.73
N ALA A 79 0.51 13.64 -11.72
CA ALA A 79 0.37 13.98 -13.13
C ALA A 79 -1.11 14.25 -13.52
N ARG A 80 -2.04 13.43 -13.03
CA ARG A 80 -3.48 13.57 -13.29
C ARG A 80 -4.07 14.88 -12.75
N GLN A 81 -3.49 15.49 -11.70
CA GLN A 81 -3.93 16.80 -11.21
C GLN A 81 -3.84 17.92 -12.25
N LYS A 82 -2.98 17.76 -13.25
CA LYS A 82 -2.81 18.69 -14.39
C LYS A 82 -3.30 18.10 -15.72
N ASN A 83 -4.17 17.07 -15.66
CA ASN A 83 -4.77 16.40 -16.81
C ASN A 83 -3.77 15.66 -17.73
N TYR A 84 -2.60 15.27 -17.21
CA TYR A 84 -1.75 14.30 -17.88
C TYR A 84 -2.23 12.88 -17.54
N ASP A 85 -2.08 11.93 -18.45
CA ASP A 85 -2.57 10.55 -18.26
C ASP A 85 -1.89 9.84 -17.08
N ASN A 86 -0.57 10.02 -16.95
CA ASN A 86 0.28 9.44 -15.92
C ASN A 86 1.64 10.14 -15.86
N GLY A 87 2.49 9.75 -14.92
CA GLY A 87 3.83 10.33 -14.74
C GLY A 87 4.75 10.20 -15.96
N VAL A 88 4.65 9.11 -16.72
CA VAL A 88 5.44 8.91 -17.94
C VAL A 88 4.99 9.88 -19.03
N SER A 89 3.68 9.99 -19.25
CA SER A 89 3.10 10.96 -20.17
C SER A 89 3.54 12.37 -19.79
N PHE A 90 3.43 12.75 -18.51
CA PHE A 90 3.85 14.07 -18.05
C PHE A 90 5.34 14.34 -18.31
N ALA A 91 6.22 13.41 -17.93
CA ALA A 91 7.66 13.56 -18.16
C ALA A 91 8.03 13.71 -19.63
N SER A 92 7.25 13.15 -20.58
CA SER A 92 7.51 13.28 -22.02
C SER A 92 7.44 14.72 -22.54
N TYR A 93 6.67 15.59 -21.85
CA TYR A 93 6.56 17.01 -22.19
C TYR A 93 7.82 17.84 -21.87
N ALA A 94 8.86 17.25 -21.25
CA ALA A 94 10.15 17.91 -21.08
C ALA A 94 10.81 18.33 -22.41
N SER A 95 10.43 17.69 -23.50
CA SER A 95 10.84 18.06 -24.87
C SER A 95 9.80 18.89 -25.65
N SER A 96 8.75 19.38 -24.99
CA SER A 96 7.72 20.19 -25.60
C SER A 96 8.28 21.50 -26.18
N THR A 97 7.71 21.94 -27.30
CA THR A 97 7.98 23.26 -27.88
C THR A 97 7.15 24.36 -27.19
N ILE A 98 6.20 23.99 -26.33
CA ILE A 98 5.39 24.91 -25.52
C ILE A 98 6.09 25.05 -24.16
N ASP A 99 6.59 26.25 -23.87
CA ASP A 99 7.45 26.50 -22.71
C ASP A 99 6.76 26.15 -21.38
N SER A 100 5.48 26.47 -21.20
CA SER A 100 4.74 26.14 -19.99
C SER A 100 4.70 24.63 -19.72
N PHE A 101 4.40 23.83 -20.74
CA PHE A 101 4.38 22.37 -20.60
C PHE A 101 5.76 21.80 -20.31
N LYS A 102 6.77 22.35 -20.98
CA LYS A 102 8.16 21.96 -20.77
C LYS A 102 8.62 22.24 -19.34
N GLN A 103 8.33 23.43 -18.80
CA GLN A 103 8.72 23.80 -17.43
C GLN A 103 8.00 22.96 -16.39
N GLU A 104 6.69 22.75 -16.52
CA GLU A 104 5.94 21.86 -15.63
C GLU A 104 6.53 20.44 -15.63
N ALA A 105 6.83 19.88 -16.80
CA ALA A 105 7.42 18.54 -16.92
C ALA A 105 8.82 18.44 -16.31
N LEU A 106 9.67 19.46 -16.49
CA LEU A 106 11.00 19.47 -15.88
C LEU A 106 10.93 19.52 -14.35
N SER A 107 10.02 20.31 -13.79
CA SER A 107 9.81 20.36 -12.34
C SER A 107 9.26 19.05 -11.80
N PHE A 108 8.33 18.42 -12.52
CA PHE A 108 7.83 17.09 -12.17
C PHE A 108 8.95 16.04 -12.16
N ILE A 109 9.83 16.07 -13.16
CA ILE A 109 10.98 15.15 -13.25
C ILE A 109 11.92 15.33 -12.05
N GLN A 110 12.25 16.56 -11.68
CA GLN A 110 13.11 16.85 -10.52
C GLN A 110 12.49 16.31 -9.22
N TRP A 111 11.20 16.54 -9.02
CA TRP A 111 10.49 16.00 -7.85
C TRP A 111 10.44 14.49 -7.87
N ARG A 112 10.06 13.85 -8.99
CA ARG A 112 10.06 12.40 -9.16
C ARG A 112 11.41 11.79 -8.79
N ASP A 113 12.49 12.38 -9.29
CA ASP A 113 13.84 11.89 -9.04
C ASP A 113 14.20 12.05 -7.54
N THR A 114 13.75 13.11 -6.88
CA THR A 114 13.91 13.27 -5.42
C THR A 114 13.10 12.22 -4.65
N VAL A 115 11.89 11.89 -5.06
CA VAL A 115 11.07 10.83 -4.47
C VAL A 115 11.81 9.49 -4.54
N TRP A 116 12.30 9.11 -5.71
CA TRP A 116 13.05 7.86 -5.89
C TRP A 116 14.38 7.84 -5.14
N ASN A 117 15.12 8.94 -5.13
CA ASN A 117 16.37 9.05 -4.36
C ASN A 117 16.11 8.89 -2.86
N THR A 118 15.01 9.45 -2.34
CA THR A 118 14.59 9.23 -0.96
C THR A 118 14.30 7.75 -0.71
N CYS A 119 13.58 7.09 -1.60
CA CYS A 119 13.29 5.66 -1.48
C CYS A 119 14.58 4.82 -1.44
N TYR A 120 15.51 5.05 -2.38
CA TYR A 120 16.78 4.33 -2.42
C TYR A 120 17.67 4.61 -1.21
N HIS A 121 17.66 5.83 -0.68
CA HIS A 121 18.39 6.18 0.53
C HIS A 121 17.90 5.34 1.74
N TYR A 122 16.59 5.25 1.96
CA TYR A 122 16.04 4.45 3.06
C TYR A 122 16.24 2.95 2.85
N LEU A 123 16.23 2.49 1.61
CA LEU A 123 16.55 1.10 1.30
C LEU A 123 18.02 0.77 1.62
N ASP A 124 18.96 1.68 1.33
CA ASP A 124 20.36 1.54 1.72
C ASP A 124 20.54 1.54 3.25
N LEU A 125 19.84 2.42 3.96
CA LEU A 125 19.84 2.43 5.44
C LEU A 125 19.30 1.11 6.02
N TYR A 126 18.22 0.58 5.41
CA TYR A 126 17.68 -0.72 5.81
C TYR A 126 18.72 -1.84 5.63
N GLN A 127 19.40 -1.89 4.48
CA GLN A 127 20.44 -2.90 4.20
C GLN A 127 21.61 -2.81 5.18
N LYS A 128 21.90 -1.63 5.75
CA LYS A 128 22.92 -1.38 6.77
C LYS A 128 22.44 -1.67 8.20
N GLY A 129 21.15 -1.97 8.38
CA GLY A 129 20.54 -2.15 9.71
C GLY A 129 20.32 -0.84 10.49
N GLU A 130 20.34 0.30 9.80
CA GLU A 130 20.17 1.64 10.37
C GLU A 130 18.72 2.15 10.26
N TYR A 131 17.86 1.43 9.55
CA TYR A 131 16.43 1.74 9.37
C TYR A 131 15.61 0.47 9.28
N GLU A 132 14.39 0.50 9.85
CA GLU A 132 13.42 -0.59 9.75
C GLU A 132 12.14 -0.08 9.08
N PHE A 133 11.66 -0.81 8.08
CA PHE A 133 10.35 -0.55 7.47
C PHE A 133 9.25 -1.03 8.41
N THR A 134 8.52 -0.11 9.02
CA THR A 134 7.41 -0.43 9.93
C THR A 134 6.10 -0.60 9.19
N THR A 135 5.71 0.40 8.41
CA THR A 135 4.51 0.35 7.55
C THR A 135 4.75 1.17 6.28
N VAL A 136 4.07 0.79 5.21
CA VAL A 136 4.09 1.53 3.94
C VAL A 136 3.63 2.98 4.14
N SER A 137 2.57 3.19 4.93
CA SER A 137 2.04 4.55 5.21
C SER A 137 3.06 5.44 5.93
N ALA A 138 3.76 4.90 6.93
CA ALA A 138 4.82 5.63 7.63
C ALA A 138 5.95 6.03 6.67
N PHE A 139 6.36 5.12 5.78
CA PHE A 139 7.38 5.42 4.78
C PHE A 139 6.91 6.51 3.79
N LEU A 140 5.70 6.41 3.26
CA LEU A 140 5.18 7.40 2.30
C LEU A 140 5.13 8.81 2.88
N SER A 141 4.97 8.96 4.19
CA SER A 141 5.00 10.27 4.87
C SER A 141 6.37 10.95 4.87
N LEU A 142 7.45 10.21 4.57
CA LEU A 142 8.82 10.73 4.45
C LEU A 142 9.11 11.31 3.06
N LEU A 143 8.25 11.01 2.08
CA LEU A 143 8.46 11.44 0.70
C LEU A 143 8.15 12.93 0.54
N PRO A 144 8.92 13.66 -0.31
CA PRO A 144 8.65 15.05 -0.60
C PRO A 144 7.31 15.20 -1.34
N THR A 145 6.54 16.22 -0.98
CA THR A 145 5.32 16.59 -1.70
C THR A 145 5.64 17.44 -2.93
N PHE A 146 4.87 17.25 -4.01
CA PHE A 146 5.01 18.11 -5.19
C PHE A 146 4.32 19.47 -4.94
N ASN A 147 5.02 20.56 -5.22
CA ASN A 147 4.46 21.90 -5.09
C ASN A 147 4.26 22.54 -6.47
N TRP A 148 3.00 22.78 -6.82
CA TRP A 148 2.62 23.40 -8.08
C TRP A 148 2.90 24.93 -8.14
N GLU A 149 2.96 25.61 -6.98
CA GLU A 149 3.09 27.07 -6.91
C GLU A 149 4.48 27.56 -7.33
N ASN A 150 5.51 26.78 -7.02
CA ASN A 150 6.90 27.16 -7.37
C ASN A 150 7.19 27.12 -8.88
N ASN A 151 6.23 26.66 -9.70
CA ASN A 151 6.40 26.52 -11.17
C ASN A 151 5.68 27.64 -11.94
N SER A 152 5.01 28.56 -11.25
CA SER A 152 4.22 29.61 -11.86
C SER A 152 4.99 30.93 -12.10
N GLU A 153 6.24 31.02 -11.61
CA GLU A 153 7.03 32.26 -11.65
C GLU A 153 8.17 32.24 -12.69
N VAL A 154 7.91 31.82 -13.92
CA VAL A 154 8.76 32.16 -15.06
C VAL A 154 7.85 32.57 -16.22
N SER A 155 7.23 33.72 -16.05
CA SER A 155 6.51 34.42 -17.12
C SER A 155 6.82 35.91 -17.00
N GLU A 156 7.99 36.34 -17.47
CA GLU A 156 8.22 37.66 -18.06
C GLU A 156 9.43 37.58 -18.99
#